data_b59817f91c97f50ddab881968656ec8d
#
_entry.id   b59817f91c97f50ddab881968656ec8d
#
_cell.length_a   1.000
_cell.length_b   1.000
_cell.length_c   1.000
_cell.angle_alpha   90.00
_cell.angle_beta   90.00
_cell.angle_gamma   90.00
#
_symmetry.space_group_name_H-M   'P 1'
#
loop_
_entity.id
_entity.type
_entity.pdbx_description
1 polymer ?
#
loop_
_entity_poly.entity_id
_entity_poly.type
_entity_poly.pdbx_seq_one_letter_code
_entity_poly.pdbx_strand_id
1 'polypeptide(L)'
;MNASRRIVAWAGLSLDGYTSGPDGPAGDSWPHEQAVHPQTAEYFEGIWRGADTILLGRTNYEGFHSVWPGITRDEKTDPRTRELGRWLDTTEKVVVSRTLTEARWENSRIVRDLASEVEELRDQPGRDILVANSASVIAELLRLDLIDDLRLFVIPVLVGGGLRLFPDGVNAHFTTAGVTALTNGVVGLHLTRR
;
A
#
# COMPACT_ATOMS: atom_id res chain seq x y z
N MET A 1 8.26 -23.55 -14.99
CA MET A 1 7.16 -22.59 -15.05
C MET A 1 7.49 -21.52 -14.01
N ASN A 2 7.76 -20.26 -14.41
CA ASN A 2 7.91 -19.18 -13.46
C ASN A 2 6.55 -19.01 -12.76
N ALA A 3 6.56 -18.93 -11.43
CA ALA A 3 5.36 -18.59 -10.70
C ALA A 3 4.91 -17.17 -11.14
N SER A 4 3.62 -17.00 -11.41
CA SER A 4 3.05 -15.69 -11.71
C SER A 4 3.30 -14.74 -10.52
N ARG A 5 3.61 -13.48 -10.80
CA ARG A 5 3.83 -12.44 -9.79
C ARG A 5 2.56 -12.24 -8.96
N ARG A 6 2.71 -12.14 -7.65
CA ARG A 6 1.57 -11.99 -6.74
C ARG A 6 1.23 -10.51 -6.54
N ILE A 7 -0.05 -10.22 -6.39
CA ILE A 7 -0.55 -8.90 -5.98
C ILE A 7 -0.70 -8.91 -4.45
N VAL A 8 0.15 -8.16 -3.80
CA VAL A 8 0.15 -7.98 -2.34
C VAL A 8 -0.40 -6.60 -2.01
N ALA A 9 -1.62 -6.52 -1.51
CA ALA A 9 -2.21 -5.27 -1.06
C ALA A 9 -1.91 -5.04 0.42
N TRP A 10 -1.38 -3.86 0.75
CA TRP A 10 -1.15 -3.44 2.13
C TRP A 10 -1.86 -2.14 2.43
N ALA A 11 -2.52 -2.08 3.59
CA ALA A 11 -3.16 -0.86 4.08
C ALA A 11 -3.23 -0.80 5.61
N GLY A 12 -3.05 0.42 6.15
CA GLY A 12 -3.43 0.76 7.51
C GLY A 12 -4.88 1.21 7.56
N LEU A 13 -5.62 0.77 8.57
CA LEU A 13 -7.01 1.17 8.76
C LEU A 13 -7.39 1.25 10.24
N SER A 14 -8.37 2.11 10.54
CA SER A 14 -9.02 2.18 11.84
C SER A 14 -9.87 0.92 12.11
N LEU A 15 -10.27 0.70 13.37
CA LEU A 15 -11.18 -0.41 13.73
C LEU A 15 -12.52 -0.37 12.99
N ASP A 16 -12.98 0.81 12.60
CA ASP A 16 -14.22 0.99 11.83
C ASP A 16 -13.98 1.06 10.31
N GLY A 17 -12.76 0.71 9.83
CA GLY A 17 -12.47 0.39 8.44
C GLY A 17 -12.11 1.59 7.55
N TYR A 18 -11.64 2.69 8.12
CA TYR A 18 -11.21 3.87 7.36
C TYR A 18 -9.69 3.94 7.22
N THR A 19 -9.20 4.38 6.07
CA THR A 19 -7.78 4.65 5.80
C THR A 19 -7.39 6.10 6.07
N SER A 20 -8.37 6.99 6.12
CA SER A 20 -8.25 8.37 6.61
C SER A 20 -9.57 8.84 7.20
N GLY A 21 -9.51 9.80 8.11
CA GLY A 21 -10.67 10.43 8.75
C GLY A 21 -11.38 11.45 7.84
N PRO A 22 -12.41 12.16 8.39
CA PRO A 22 -13.22 13.11 7.64
C PRO A 22 -12.42 14.29 7.05
N ASP A 23 -11.36 14.72 7.73
CA ASP A 23 -10.50 15.84 7.32
C ASP A 23 -9.45 15.44 6.27
N GLY A 24 -9.46 14.18 5.86
CA GLY A 24 -8.55 13.62 4.88
C GLY A 24 -7.13 13.37 5.41
N PRO A 25 -6.23 12.79 4.60
CA PRO A 25 -4.92 12.32 5.05
C PRO A 25 -4.03 13.40 5.66
N ALA A 26 -4.21 14.67 5.29
CA ALA A 26 -3.43 15.79 5.83
C ALA A 26 -3.85 16.20 7.25
N GLY A 27 -5.08 15.87 7.66
CA GLY A 27 -5.61 16.14 9.00
C GLY A 27 -5.40 15.00 9.99
N ASP A 28 -4.97 13.83 9.52
CA ASP A 28 -4.87 12.62 10.34
C ASP A 28 -3.44 12.38 10.86
N SER A 29 -3.23 12.45 12.18
CA SER A 29 -1.96 12.03 12.80
C SER A 29 -1.90 10.53 13.06
N TRP A 30 -3.04 9.89 13.32
CA TRP A 30 -3.12 8.50 13.78
C TRP A 30 -2.49 7.44 12.84
N PRO A 31 -2.60 7.52 11.49
CA PRO A 31 -1.92 6.57 10.64
C PRO A 31 -0.41 6.78 10.63
N HIS A 32 0.02 8.05 10.68
CA HIS A 32 1.43 8.42 10.64
C HIS A 32 2.17 8.00 11.91
N GLU A 33 1.60 8.26 13.08
CA GLU A 33 2.16 7.87 14.37
C GLU A 33 2.43 6.36 14.44
N GLN A 34 1.50 5.56 13.89
CA GLN A 34 1.65 4.12 13.87
C GLN A 34 2.66 3.65 12.80
N ALA A 35 2.70 4.31 11.66
CA ALA A 35 3.61 3.93 10.56
C ALA A 35 5.08 4.11 10.93
N VAL A 36 5.42 5.13 11.73
CA VAL A 36 6.82 5.38 12.16
C VAL A 36 7.26 4.54 13.36
N HIS A 37 6.34 3.79 13.98
CA HIS A 37 6.72 2.92 15.11
C HIS A 37 7.66 1.79 14.62
N PRO A 38 8.78 1.51 15.33
CA PRO A 38 9.80 0.57 14.87
C PRO A 38 9.27 -0.83 14.48
N GLN A 39 8.35 -1.39 15.25
CA GLN A 39 7.78 -2.70 14.94
C GLN A 39 6.86 -2.69 13.72
N THR A 40 6.12 -1.60 13.52
CA THR A 40 5.29 -1.43 12.32
C THR A 40 6.18 -1.31 11.08
N ALA A 41 7.25 -0.53 11.17
CA ALA A 41 8.25 -0.39 10.11
C ALA A 41 8.92 -1.73 9.78
N GLU A 42 9.31 -2.52 10.80
CA GLU A 42 9.90 -3.85 10.64
C GLU A 42 8.94 -4.84 9.98
N TYR A 43 7.67 -4.85 10.40
CA TYR A 43 6.66 -5.70 9.78
C TYR A 43 6.44 -5.32 8.32
N PHE A 44 6.35 -4.03 8.00
CA PHE A 44 6.19 -3.53 6.64
C PHE A 44 7.43 -3.82 5.79
N GLU A 45 8.63 -3.78 6.37
CA GLU A 45 9.87 -4.17 5.69
C GLU A 45 9.80 -5.59 5.14
N GLY A 46 9.26 -6.55 5.90
CA GLY A 46 9.01 -7.91 5.42
C GLY A 46 8.06 -8.00 4.22
N ILE A 47 7.24 -6.97 3.98
CA ILE A 47 6.33 -6.91 2.84
C ILE A 47 7.01 -6.27 1.63
N TRP A 48 7.52 -5.03 1.75
CA TRP A 48 8.04 -4.29 0.59
C TRP A 48 9.32 -4.87 0.02
N ARG A 49 10.17 -5.52 0.84
CA ARG A 49 11.37 -6.22 0.33
C ARG A 49 11.03 -7.40 -0.60
N GLY A 50 9.85 -7.97 -0.50
CA GLY A 50 9.33 -9.00 -1.39
C GLY A 50 8.94 -8.49 -2.77
N ALA A 51 8.72 -7.19 -2.93
CA ALA A 51 8.22 -6.58 -4.16
C ALA A 51 9.33 -5.88 -4.98
N ASP A 52 9.10 -5.74 -6.28
CA ASP A 52 9.94 -4.94 -7.19
C ASP A 52 9.12 -3.96 -8.04
N THR A 53 7.82 -3.93 -7.86
CA THR A 53 6.88 -3.01 -8.50
C THR A 53 5.87 -2.53 -7.46
N ILE A 54 5.52 -1.24 -7.49
CA ILE A 54 4.48 -0.67 -6.63
C ILE A 54 3.36 -0.06 -7.47
N LEU A 55 2.11 -0.46 -7.19
CA LEU A 55 0.89 0.12 -7.74
C LEU A 55 0.36 1.21 -6.81
N LEU A 56 0.17 2.39 -7.33
CA LEU A 56 -0.32 3.55 -6.58
C LEU A 56 -1.50 4.21 -7.30
N GLY A 57 -2.51 4.61 -6.55
CA GLY A 57 -3.48 5.60 -7.02
C GLY A 57 -2.85 7.00 -7.02
N ARG A 58 -3.42 7.93 -7.81
CA ARG A 58 -2.91 9.30 -7.95
C ARG A 58 -2.62 9.98 -6.60
N THR A 59 -3.58 9.99 -5.68
CA THR A 59 -3.43 10.68 -4.39
C THR A 59 -2.26 10.15 -3.57
N ASN A 60 -2.09 8.82 -3.52
CA ASN A 60 -0.96 8.21 -2.81
C ASN A 60 0.37 8.46 -3.52
N TYR A 61 0.37 8.42 -4.86
CA TYR A 61 1.56 8.75 -5.64
C TYR A 61 2.03 10.19 -5.37
N GLU A 62 1.12 11.15 -5.46
CA GLU A 62 1.42 12.57 -5.21
C GLU A 62 1.88 12.79 -3.76
N GLY A 63 1.19 12.20 -2.78
CA GLY A 63 1.55 12.25 -1.37
C GLY A 63 2.93 11.63 -1.09
N PHE A 64 3.21 10.45 -1.61
CA PHE A 64 4.51 9.79 -1.46
C PHE A 64 5.62 10.61 -2.11
N HIS A 65 5.43 11.09 -3.33
CA HIS A 65 6.42 11.90 -4.03
C HIS A 65 6.73 13.22 -3.31
N SER A 66 5.75 13.82 -2.63
CA SER A 66 5.97 15.06 -1.88
C SER A 66 6.84 14.89 -0.63
N VAL A 67 6.92 13.67 -0.07
CA VAL A 67 7.57 13.40 1.22
C VAL A 67 8.84 12.56 1.09
N TRP A 68 8.78 11.43 0.39
CA TRP A 68 9.83 10.42 0.41
C TRP A 68 11.18 10.86 -0.15
N PRO A 69 11.27 11.64 -1.26
CA PRO A 69 12.55 12.11 -1.74
C PRO A 69 13.32 13.01 -0.74
N GLY A 70 12.58 13.75 0.11
CA GLY A 70 13.16 14.51 1.21
C GLY A 70 13.70 13.61 2.33
N ILE A 71 12.90 12.64 2.74
CA ILE A 71 13.26 11.65 3.77
C ILE A 71 14.50 10.84 3.35
N THR A 72 14.55 10.41 2.11
CA THR A 72 15.70 9.61 1.58
C THR A 72 17.01 10.37 1.66
N ARG A 73 16.99 11.69 1.46
CA ARG A 73 18.20 12.57 1.44
C ARG A 73 18.61 13.05 2.82
N ASP A 74 17.71 13.06 3.80
CA ASP A 74 18.00 13.54 5.15
C ASP A 74 18.80 12.49 5.93
N GLU A 75 20.09 12.79 6.18
CA GLU A 75 21.00 11.91 6.93
C GLU A 75 20.59 11.70 8.39
N LYS A 76 19.73 12.56 8.95
CA LYS A 76 19.21 12.44 10.31
C LYS A 76 18.05 11.46 10.42
N THR A 77 17.44 11.11 9.29
CA THR A 77 16.38 10.10 9.25
C THR A 77 16.93 8.73 9.60
N ASP A 78 16.16 7.95 10.34
CA ASP A 78 16.49 6.57 10.70
C ASP A 78 16.93 5.76 9.47
N PRO A 79 18.02 4.95 9.57
CA PRO A 79 18.55 4.19 8.44
C PRO A 79 17.55 3.26 7.75
N ARG A 80 16.64 2.61 8.50
CA ARG A 80 15.59 1.73 7.96
C ARG A 80 14.60 2.53 7.13
N THR A 81 14.17 3.68 7.63
CA THR A 81 13.27 4.59 6.92
C THR A 81 13.90 5.10 5.62
N ARG A 82 15.19 5.46 5.66
CA ARG A 82 15.92 5.85 4.44
C ARG A 82 16.06 4.70 3.44
N GLU A 83 16.16 3.47 3.91
CA GLU A 83 16.22 2.30 3.03
C GLU A 83 14.91 2.08 2.29
N LEU A 84 13.76 2.23 2.96
CA LEU A 84 12.46 2.26 2.31
C LEU A 84 12.37 3.38 1.27
N GLY A 85 12.86 4.57 1.60
CA GLY A 85 12.91 5.70 0.65
C GLY A 85 13.74 5.37 -0.61
N ARG A 86 14.94 4.76 -0.45
CA ARG A 86 15.75 4.32 -1.58
C ARG A 86 15.05 3.25 -2.42
N TRP A 87 14.38 2.31 -1.76
CA TRP A 87 13.57 1.32 -2.46
C TRP A 87 12.46 1.98 -3.28
N LEU A 88 11.75 2.95 -2.71
CA LEU A 88 10.72 3.72 -3.42
C LEU A 88 11.29 4.51 -4.60
N ASP A 89 12.49 5.11 -4.48
CA ASP A 89 13.14 5.84 -5.57
C ASP A 89 13.51 4.92 -6.74
N THR A 90 13.97 3.71 -6.46
CA THR A 90 14.49 2.76 -7.48
C THR A 90 13.43 1.81 -8.04
N THR A 91 12.38 1.50 -7.29
CA THR A 91 11.32 0.58 -7.69
C THR A 91 10.44 1.16 -8.78
N GLU A 92 9.96 0.32 -9.71
CA GLU A 92 8.97 0.72 -10.71
C GLU A 92 7.68 1.13 -10.00
N LYS A 93 7.19 2.34 -10.32
CA LYS A 93 5.92 2.88 -9.82
C LYS A 93 4.89 2.94 -10.95
N VAL A 94 3.86 2.11 -10.85
CA VAL A 94 2.73 2.10 -11.78
C VAL A 94 1.61 2.92 -11.18
N VAL A 95 1.30 4.07 -11.78
CA VAL A 95 0.34 5.04 -11.26
C VAL A 95 -1.00 4.90 -11.97
N VAL A 96 -1.98 4.36 -11.29
CA VAL A 96 -3.34 4.21 -11.82
C VAL A 96 -4.07 5.55 -11.70
N SER A 97 -4.30 6.22 -12.82
CA SER A 97 -4.98 7.51 -12.82
C SER A 97 -5.59 7.84 -14.16
N ARG A 98 -6.83 8.35 -14.16
CA ARG A 98 -7.51 8.87 -15.36
C ARG A 98 -7.18 10.34 -15.64
N THR A 99 -6.67 11.08 -14.66
CA THR A 99 -6.50 12.54 -14.72
C THR A 99 -5.07 13.01 -14.65
N LEU A 100 -4.16 12.24 -14.04
CA LEU A 100 -2.74 12.59 -14.00
C LEU A 100 -2.17 12.56 -15.42
N THR A 101 -1.45 13.63 -15.80
CA THR A 101 -0.86 13.79 -17.14
C THR A 101 0.64 13.52 -17.16
N GLU A 102 1.30 13.67 -16.01
CA GLU A 102 2.74 13.51 -15.88
C GLU A 102 3.10 12.83 -14.56
N ALA A 103 3.97 11.84 -14.59
CA ALA A 103 4.54 11.19 -13.41
C ALA A 103 6.02 11.63 -13.28
N ARG A 104 6.30 12.52 -12.33
CA ARG A 104 7.60 13.21 -12.17
C ARG A 104 8.62 12.48 -11.32
N TRP A 105 8.15 11.51 -10.51
CA TRP A 105 9.07 10.69 -9.74
C TRP A 105 9.74 9.67 -10.65
N GLU A 106 11.06 9.53 -10.52
CA GLU A 106 11.82 8.55 -11.33
C GLU A 106 11.20 7.14 -11.27
N ASN A 107 11.35 6.39 -12.33
CA ASN A 107 10.80 5.03 -12.48
C ASN A 107 9.26 4.97 -12.31
N SER A 108 8.56 6.04 -12.71
CA SER A 108 7.10 6.09 -12.65
C SER A 108 6.49 6.13 -14.04
N ARG A 109 5.39 5.41 -14.23
CA ARG A 109 4.56 5.50 -15.44
C ARG A 109 3.08 5.52 -15.07
N ILE A 110 2.28 6.14 -15.92
CA ILE A 110 0.84 6.29 -15.72
C ILE A 110 0.12 5.25 -16.56
N VAL A 111 -0.87 4.59 -15.95
CA VAL A 111 -1.76 3.64 -16.61
C VAL A 111 -3.21 4.06 -16.45
N ARG A 112 -4.04 3.70 -17.42
CA ARG A 112 -5.45 4.09 -17.47
C ARG A 112 -6.39 2.92 -17.20
N ASP A 113 -5.95 1.70 -17.46
CA ASP A 113 -6.67 0.46 -17.26
C ASP A 113 -5.91 -0.43 -16.28
N LEU A 114 -6.50 -0.62 -15.09
CA LEU A 114 -5.88 -1.39 -14.02
C LEU A 114 -5.89 -2.90 -14.32
N ALA A 115 -6.97 -3.41 -14.92
CA ALA A 115 -7.11 -4.84 -15.18
C ALA A 115 -6.08 -5.32 -16.18
N SER A 116 -6.00 -4.67 -17.34
CA SER A 116 -5.01 -4.98 -18.38
C SER A 116 -3.58 -4.85 -17.86
N GLU A 117 -3.31 -3.81 -17.08
CA GLU A 117 -1.98 -3.59 -16.51
C GLU A 117 -1.55 -4.71 -15.56
N VAL A 118 -2.45 -5.19 -14.72
CA VAL A 118 -2.14 -6.28 -13.78
C VAL A 118 -1.88 -7.59 -14.53
N GLU A 119 -2.63 -7.88 -15.59
CA GLU A 119 -2.39 -9.04 -16.45
C GLU A 119 -0.99 -8.97 -17.10
N GLU A 120 -0.63 -7.82 -17.68
CA GLU A 120 0.69 -7.60 -18.27
C GLU A 120 1.83 -7.75 -17.25
N LEU A 121 1.67 -7.19 -16.06
CA LEU A 121 2.66 -7.29 -14.99
C LEU A 121 2.84 -8.73 -14.49
N ARG A 122 1.76 -9.50 -14.39
CA ARG A 122 1.81 -10.90 -13.95
C ARG A 122 2.55 -11.80 -14.93
N ASP A 123 2.51 -11.48 -16.21
CA ASP A 123 3.18 -12.24 -17.27
C ASP A 123 4.68 -11.92 -17.39
N GLN A 124 5.13 -10.82 -16.75
CA GLN A 124 6.54 -10.43 -16.73
C GLN A 124 7.32 -11.19 -15.64
N PRO A 125 8.61 -11.45 -15.83
CA PRO A 125 9.47 -11.94 -14.76
C PRO A 125 9.62 -10.88 -13.67
N GLY A 126 9.58 -11.28 -12.41
CA GLY A 126 9.74 -10.35 -11.30
C GLY A 126 9.31 -10.96 -9.97
N ARG A 127 9.34 -10.12 -8.94
CA ARG A 127 8.86 -10.42 -7.59
C ARG A 127 7.41 -9.97 -7.43
N ASP A 128 6.95 -9.84 -6.21
CA ASP A 128 5.60 -9.39 -5.91
C ASP A 128 5.34 -7.96 -6.41
N ILE A 129 4.07 -7.67 -6.67
CA ILE A 129 3.55 -6.34 -7.00
C ILE A 129 2.86 -5.83 -5.75
N LEU A 130 3.40 -4.77 -5.14
CA LEU A 130 2.85 -4.18 -3.92
C LEU A 130 1.84 -3.08 -4.24
N VAL A 131 0.67 -3.14 -3.64
CA VAL A 131 -0.30 -2.03 -3.62
C VAL A 131 -0.28 -1.41 -2.24
N ALA A 132 0.30 -0.21 -2.10
CA ALA A 132 0.48 0.41 -0.79
C ALA A 132 -0.56 1.51 -0.54
N ASN A 133 -1.38 1.32 0.49
CA ASN A 133 -2.35 2.30 1.03
C ASN A 133 -3.30 2.96 0.00
N SER A 134 -3.37 2.46 -1.22
CA SER A 134 -4.17 3.04 -2.31
C SER A 134 -5.59 2.48 -2.28
N ALA A 135 -6.44 2.99 -1.38
CA ALA A 135 -7.78 2.44 -1.10
C ALA A 135 -8.63 2.21 -2.37
N SER A 136 -8.64 3.16 -3.31
CA SER A 136 -9.40 3.01 -4.56
C SER A 136 -8.85 1.90 -5.47
N VAL A 137 -7.53 1.75 -5.53
CA VAL A 137 -6.87 0.69 -6.30
C VAL A 137 -7.12 -0.67 -5.65
N ILE A 138 -6.98 -0.75 -4.32
CA ILE A 138 -7.27 -1.98 -3.55
C ILE A 138 -8.73 -2.39 -3.74
N ALA A 139 -9.67 -1.45 -3.62
CA ALA A 139 -11.09 -1.73 -3.80
C ALA A 139 -11.42 -2.25 -5.21
N GLU A 140 -10.81 -1.68 -6.23
CA GLU A 140 -11.00 -2.13 -7.62
C GLU A 140 -10.38 -3.52 -7.86
N LEU A 141 -9.17 -3.77 -7.37
CA LEU A 141 -8.54 -5.09 -7.45
C LEU A 141 -9.34 -6.17 -6.71
N LEU A 142 -9.99 -5.82 -5.59
CA LEU A 142 -10.90 -6.73 -4.88
C LEU A 142 -12.13 -7.06 -5.72
N ARG A 143 -12.73 -6.07 -6.41
CA ARG A 143 -13.89 -6.31 -7.32
C ARG A 143 -13.51 -7.18 -8.51
N LEU A 144 -12.29 -7.02 -9.02
CA LEU A 144 -11.74 -7.80 -10.13
C LEU A 144 -11.19 -9.18 -9.71
N ASP A 145 -11.22 -9.49 -8.43
CA ASP A 145 -10.72 -10.76 -7.91
C ASP A 145 -9.20 -10.95 -8.09
N LEU A 146 -8.41 -9.89 -8.05
CA LEU A 146 -6.99 -9.89 -8.43
C LEU A 146 -6.00 -9.83 -7.25
N ILE A 147 -6.45 -9.64 -6.00
CA ILE A 147 -5.56 -9.62 -4.83
C ILE A 147 -5.26 -11.05 -4.37
N ASP A 148 -3.98 -11.42 -4.30
CA ASP A 148 -3.51 -12.71 -3.80
C ASP A 148 -3.29 -12.69 -2.28
N ASP A 149 -2.66 -11.60 -1.77
CA ASP A 149 -2.43 -11.34 -0.35
C ASP A 149 -3.00 -9.99 0.06
N LEU A 150 -3.73 -9.97 1.16
CA LEU A 150 -4.18 -8.74 1.80
C LEU A 150 -3.52 -8.61 3.18
N ARG A 151 -2.70 -7.58 3.34
CA ARG A 151 -1.95 -7.25 4.55
C ARG A 151 -2.56 -6.01 5.19
N LEU A 152 -3.17 -6.16 6.34
CA LEU A 152 -3.85 -5.06 7.02
C LEU A 152 -3.17 -4.73 8.34
N PHE A 153 -2.98 -3.44 8.61
CA PHE A 153 -2.68 -2.92 9.92
C PHE A 153 -3.96 -2.33 10.53
N VAL A 154 -4.55 -3.05 11.46
CA VAL A 154 -5.72 -2.59 12.19
C VAL A 154 -5.24 -1.78 13.39
N ILE A 155 -5.47 -0.48 13.33
CA ILE A 155 -5.05 0.50 14.34
C ILE A 155 -6.19 0.65 15.35
N PRO A 156 -5.93 0.63 16.68
CA PRO A 156 -6.95 0.63 17.71
C PRO A 156 -7.57 2.03 17.89
N VAL A 157 -8.17 2.57 16.84
CA VAL A 157 -8.85 3.87 16.80
C VAL A 157 -10.17 3.76 16.06
N LEU A 158 -11.16 4.53 16.47
CA LEU A 158 -12.42 4.76 15.76
C LEU A 158 -12.45 6.19 15.26
N VAL A 159 -12.65 6.39 13.96
CA VAL A 159 -12.65 7.73 13.34
C VAL A 159 -14.05 8.20 12.90
N GLY A 160 -15.02 7.28 12.80
CA GLY A 160 -16.42 7.59 12.59
C GLY A 160 -16.81 8.06 11.17
N GLY A 161 -15.83 8.28 10.28
CA GLY A 161 -16.07 8.77 8.91
C GLY A 161 -14.76 8.93 8.14
N GLY A 162 -14.87 9.26 6.85
CA GLY A 162 -13.72 9.47 5.99
C GLY A 162 -13.64 8.50 4.82
N LEU A 163 -12.41 8.12 4.41
CA LEU A 163 -12.18 7.21 3.28
C LEU A 163 -12.15 5.75 3.75
N ARG A 164 -13.17 4.99 3.38
CA ARG A 164 -13.21 3.54 3.65
C ARG A 164 -12.24 2.77 2.76
N LEU A 165 -11.56 1.78 3.35
CA LEU A 165 -10.78 0.81 2.57
C LEU A 165 -11.70 -0.13 1.77
N PHE A 166 -12.78 -0.56 2.37
CA PHE A 166 -13.77 -1.48 1.79
C PHE A 166 -15.11 -0.74 1.59
N PRO A 167 -15.30 -0.08 0.43
CA PRO A 167 -16.57 0.57 0.12
C PRO A 167 -17.67 -0.46 -0.16
N ASP A 168 -18.91 -0.01 -0.19
CA ASP A 168 -20.06 -0.85 -0.49
C ASP A 168 -19.89 -1.58 -1.83
N GLY A 169 -20.37 -2.81 -1.91
CA GLY A 169 -20.29 -3.67 -3.10
C GLY A 169 -18.96 -4.41 -3.28
N VAL A 170 -17.99 -4.24 -2.40
CA VAL A 170 -16.81 -5.12 -2.35
C VAL A 170 -17.17 -6.38 -1.56
N ASN A 171 -17.00 -7.54 -2.21
CA ASN A 171 -17.21 -8.85 -1.59
C ASN A 171 -16.04 -9.75 -1.96
N ALA A 172 -15.30 -10.24 -0.97
CA ALA A 172 -14.17 -11.14 -1.18
C ALA A 172 -13.98 -12.06 0.03
N HIS A 173 -13.49 -13.27 -0.20
CA HIS A 173 -13.25 -14.26 0.83
C HIS A 173 -11.76 -14.59 0.93
N PHE A 174 -11.24 -14.51 2.14
CA PHE A 174 -9.85 -14.79 2.45
C PHE A 174 -9.72 -15.86 3.53
N THR A 175 -8.57 -16.50 3.59
CA THR A 175 -8.11 -17.34 4.69
C THR A 175 -7.09 -16.57 5.50
N THR A 176 -7.18 -16.62 6.82
CA THR A 176 -6.16 -16.02 7.69
C THR A 176 -4.89 -16.87 7.64
N ALA A 177 -3.82 -16.30 7.10
CA ALA A 177 -2.48 -16.91 7.07
C ALA A 177 -1.65 -16.52 8.29
N GLY A 178 -1.93 -15.37 8.92
CA GLY A 178 -1.21 -14.93 10.11
C GLY A 178 -1.86 -13.75 10.81
N VAL A 179 -1.61 -13.64 12.12
CA VAL A 179 -2.00 -12.52 12.95
C VAL A 179 -0.81 -12.14 13.82
N THR A 180 -0.46 -10.87 13.87
CA THR A 180 0.66 -10.34 14.65
C THR A 180 0.18 -9.16 15.50
N ALA A 181 0.24 -9.30 16.81
CA ALA A 181 0.02 -8.17 17.72
C ALA A 181 1.33 -7.40 17.89
N LEU A 182 1.30 -6.09 17.62
CA LEU A 182 2.43 -5.20 17.81
C LEU A 182 2.32 -4.49 19.19
N THR A 183 3.45 -4.10 19.77
CA THR A 183 3.48 -3.50 21.11
C THR A 183 2.84 -2.11 21.18
N ASN A 184 2.65 -1.44 20.05
CA ASN A 184 1.91 -0.18 19.93
C ASN A 184 0.39 -0.38 19.83
N GLY A 185 -0.11 -1.61 20.00
CA GLY A 185 -1.53 -1.95 19.93
C GLY A 185 -2.07 -2.22 18.52
N VAL A 186 -1.27 -2.02 17.49
CA VAL A 186 -1.65 -2.36 16.10
C VAL A 186 -1.70 -3.88 15.93
N VAL A 187 -2.69 -4.37 15.20
CA VAL A 187 -2.80 -5.78 14.82
C VAL A 187 -2.53 -5.92 13.32
N GLY A 188 -1.46 -6.62 12.99
CA GLY A 188 -1.15 -7.04 11.62
C GLY A 188 -1.95 -8.29 11.25
N LEU A 189 -2.73 -8.21 10.18
CA LEU A 189 -3.42 -9.35 9.59
C LEU A 189 -2.77 -9.72 8.26
N HIS A 190 -2.46 -10.99 8.08
CA HIS A 190 -2.09 -11.57 6.80
C HIS A 190 -3.21 -12.48 6.32
N LEU A 191 -3.85 -12.10 5.24
CA LEU A 191 -4.96 -12.79 4.63
C LEU A 191 -4.55 -13.23 3.22
N THR A 192 -4.79 -14.49 2.88
CA THR A 192 -4.54 -15.06 1.55
C THR A 192 -5.85 -15.40 0.87
N ARG A 193 -5.89 -15.25 -0.43
CA ARG A 193 -7.05 -15.62 -1.21
C ARG A 193 -7.34 -17.12 -1.09
N ARG A 194 -8.62 -17.46 -1.10
CA ARG A 194 -9.08 -18.87 -1.16
C ARG A 194 -9.05 -19.38 -2.59
#